data_defdb16cba5c23315c3e89bc8d0ac2ac
#
_entry.id   defdb16cba5c23315c3e89bc8d0ac2ac
#
_cell.length_a   1.000
_cell.length_b   1.000
_cell.length_c   1.000
_cell.angle_alpha   90.00
_cell.angle_beta   90.00
_cell.angle_gamma   90.00
#
_symmetry.space_group_name_H-M   'P 1'
#
loop_
_entity.id
_entity.type
_entity.pdbx_description
1 polymer ?
#
loop_
_entity_poly.entity_id
_entity_poly.type
_entity_poly.pdbx_seq_one_letter_code
_entity_poly.pdbx_strand_id
1 'polypeptide(L)'
;MSGYFYGIGGLGSSFFDTMLGKSQTGSTSSLSSSLGDLRMIQSGAYKKALKAYYAKQSTADKNNTKTESGKEDTGTALSSLKSSSGKLSEAASVLKNVDFDKEVSDDTVKKVKDFVSGYNSTISSTKNMNSYSILQTAVWMKNQTATSEALLNKVGITVGDDNTLSVDEEKLKKADSADLKALFGSSSSYSDRIQIQASSLKTQAANQIALNSG
;
A
#
# COMPACT_ATOMS: atom_id res chain seq x y z
N MET A 1 -31.87 26.10 30.46
CA MET A 1 -31.82 25.46 29.15
C MET A 1 -30.44 24.90 28.95
N SER A 2 -30.31 23.58 29.11
CA SER A 2 -29.03 22.88 29.12
C SER A 2 -28.81 22.31 27.71
N GLY A 3 -27.81 22.82 26.98
CA GLY A 3 -27.43 22.34 25.67
C GLY A 3 -26.46 21.18 25.80
N TYR A 4 -26.89 20.00 25.43
CA TYR A 4 -26.02 18.82 25.32
C TYR A 4 -25.15 18.93 24.07
N PHE A 5 -23.87 19.14 24.28
CA PHE A 5 -22.86 18.98 23.25
C PHE A 5 -22.60 17.45 23.08
N TYR A 6 -23.15 16.85 22.06
CA TYR A 6 -22.76 15.50 21.67
C TYR A 6 -21.37 15.56 21.04
N GLY A 7 -20.39 15.03 21.75
CA GLY A 7 -19.03 14.91 21.31
C GLY A 7 -18.90 13.95 20.12
N ILE A 8 -18.42 14.48 19.00
CA ILE A 8 -17.98 13.72 17.81
C ILE A 8 -16.58 13.15 18.12
N GLY A 9 -16.50 12.22 19.09
CA GLY A 9 -15.23 11.71 19.59
C GLY A 9 -14.97 10.22 19.29
N GLY A 10 -15.75 9.57 18.43
CA GLY A 10 -15.70 8.11 18.34
C GLY A 10 -15.15 7.48 17.05
N LEU A 11 -14.99 8.23 15.97
CA LEU A 11 -14.75 7.64 14.64
C LEU A 11 -13.34 7.84 14.07
N GLY A 12 -12.59 8.79 14.62
CA GLY A 12 -11.18 9.00 14.25
C GLY A 12 -10.21 8.07 14.97
N SER A 13 -10.60 7.50 16.12
CA SER A 13 -9.72 6.63 16.90
C SER A 13 -9.55 5.24 16.30
N SER A 14 -10.58 4.70 15.65
CA SER A 14 -10.55 3.33 15.12
C SER A 14 -9.54 3.15 13.97
N PHE A 15 -9.48 4.10 13.05
CA PHE A 15 -8.51 4.08 11.95
C PHE A 15 -7.07 4.28 12.46
N PHE A 16 -6.89 5.23 13.39
CA PHE A 16 -5.59 5.49 13.99
C PHE A 16 -5.15 4.38 14.95
N ASP A 17 -6.06 3.76 15.70
CA ASP A 17 -5.76 2.64 16.58
C ASP A 17 -5.32 1.42 15.78
N THR A 18 -5.94 1.15 14.63
CA THR A 18 -5.53 0.07 13.72
C THR A 18 -4.18 0.38 13.05
N MET A 19 -3.96 1.63 12.66
CA MET A 19 -2.72 2.07 12.02
C MET A 19 -1.54 2.19 13.01
N LEU A 20 -1.83 2.42 14.31
CA LEU A 20 -0.85 2.55 15.39
C LEU A 20 -0.69 1.27 16.23
N GLY A 21 -1.32 0.15 15.82
CA GLY A 21 -1.14 -1.16 16.46
C GLY A 21 -1.87 -1.33 17.80
N LYS A 22 -2.94 -0.55 18.07
CA LYS A 22 -3.84 -0.79 19.20
C LYS A 22 -5.12 -1.44 18.68
N SER A 23 -5.24 -2.75 18.84
CA SER A 23 -6.48 -3.49 18.58
C SER A 23 -7.52 -3.23 19.69
N GLN A 24 -8.67 -2.68 19.30
CA GLN A 24 -9.90 -2.79 20.09
C GLN A 24 -11.05 -3.27 19.22
N THR A 25 -11.64 -4.36 19.64
CA THR A 25 -12.84 -5.00 19.11
C THR A 25 -14.08 -4.14 19.36
N GLY A 26 -14.90 -3.91 18.32
CA GLY A 26 -16.22 -3.27 18.49
C GLY A 26 -16.86 -2.81 17.18
N SER A 27 -17.85 -3.53 16.77
CA SER A 27 -18.77 -3.51 15.63
C SER A 27 -19.41 -2.16 15.25
N THR A 28 -19.64 -2.01 13.93
CA THR A 28 -20.69 -1.26 13.19
C THR A 28 -20.65 0.26 13.09
N SER A 29 -20.29 0.77 11.91
CA SER A 29 -21.04 1.68 11.04
C SER A 29 -20.15 2.30 9.96
N SER A 30 -20.27 1.82 8.72
CA SER A 30 -19.30 2.09 7.63
C SER A 30 -19.51 3.39 6.82
N LEU A 31 -20.51 4.20 7.12
CA LEU A 31 -20.81 5.42 6.33
C LEU A 31 -20.38 6.73 7.00
N SER A 32 -20.25 6.78 8.31
CA SER A 32 -19.75 7.96 9.02
C SER A 32 -18.22 8.06 9.12
N SER A 33 -17.50 6.96 8.97
CA SER A 33 -16.04 6.94 8.90
C SER A 33 -15.50 7.65 7.64
N SER A 34 -16.19 7.51 6.52
CA SER A 34 -15.79 8.10 5.23
C SER A 34 -15.74 9.64 5.23
N LEU A 35 -16.65 10.29 5.94
CA LEU A 35 -16.68 11.77 6.04
C LEU A 35 -15.66 12.31 7.06
N GLY A 36 -15.37 11.54 8.12
CA GLY A 36 -14.31 11.85 9.08
C GLY A 36 -12.92 11.77 8.42
N ASP A 37 -12.71 10.76 7.61
CA ASP A 37 -11.48 10.55 6.85
C ASP A 37 -11.22 11.67 5.83
N LEU A 38 -12.26 12.12 5.12
CA LEU A 38 -12.18 13.27 4.20
C LEU A 38 -11.75 14.56 4.91
N ARG A 39 -12.28 14.82 6.11
CA ARG A 39 -11.94 16.01 6.90
C ARG A 39 -10.51 15.96 7.46
N MET A 40 -10.03 14.79 7.86
CA MET A 40 -8.65 14.56 8.27
C MET A 40 -7.67 14.70 7.11
N ILE A 41 -8.08 14.28 5.93
CA ILE A 41 -7.36 14.44 4.67
C ILE A 41 -7.18 15.94 4.35
N GLN A 42 -8.25 16.71 4.42
CA GLN A 42 -8.23 18.16 4.14
C GLN A 42 -7.47 18.99 5.18
N SER A 43 -7.43 18.56 6.45
CA SER A 43 -6.75 19.28 7.53
C SER A 43 -5.23 19.08 7.60
N GLY A 44 -4.65 18.23 6.75
CA GLY A 44 -3.23 17.89 6.81
C GLY A 44 -2.82 16.99 8.01
N ALA A 45 -3.75 16.66 8.89
CA ALA A 45 -3.52 15.76 10.02
C ALA A 45 -3.13 14.36 9.55
N TYR A 46 -3.69 13.91 8.46
CA TYR A 46 -3.35 12.65 7.80
C TYR A 46 -1.88 12.61 7.33
N LYS A 47 -1.38 13.67 6.72
CA LYS A 47 0.04 13.79 6.33
C LYS A 47 0.97 13.70 7.54
N LYS A 48 0.59 14.32 8.65
CA LYS A 48 1.35 14.31 9.91
C LYS A 48 1.35 12.91 10.54
N ALA A 49 0.22 12.22 10.56
CA ALA A 49 0.09 10.87 11.08
C ALA A 49 0.86 9.87 10.21
N LEU A 50 0.78 10.01 8.89
CA LEU A 50 1.51 9.20 7.94
C LEU A 50 3.03 9.37 8.08
N LYS A 51 3.52 10.61 8.22
CA LYS A 51 4.93 10.88 8.52
C LYS A 51 5.36 10.27 9.86
N ALA A 52 4.52 10.35 10.90
CA ALA A 52 4.81 9.75 12.20
C ALA A 52 4.86 8.23 12.14
N TYR A 53 3.97 7.60 11.36
CA TYR A 53 3.98 6.16 11.11
C TYR A 53 5.27 5.71 10.40
N TYR A 54 5.65 6.40 9.32
CA TYR A 54 6.90 6.09 8.62
C TYR A 54 8.16 6.42 9.44
N ALA A 55 8.13 7.45 10.27
CA ALA A 55 9.22 7.78 11.17
C ALA A 55 9.44 6.71 12.26
N LYS A 56 8.37 6.08 12.77
CA LYS A 56 8.48 4.97 13.72
C LYS A 56 9.04 3.69 13.06
N GLN A 57 8.72 3.45 11.80
CA GLN A 57 9.30 2.32 11.05
C GLN A 57 10.79 2.52 10.72
N SER A 58 11.22 3.76 10.53
CA SER A 58 12.63 4.09 10.19
C SER A 58 13.56 4.15 11.41
N THR A 59 13.07 4.09 12.64
CA THR A 59 13.92 4.01 13.84
C THR A 59 14.54 2.63 14.05
N ALA A 60 14.14 1.62 13.27
CA ALA A 60 14.85 0.33 13.21
C ALA A 60 16.11 0.38 12.31
N ASP A 61 16.19 1.31 11.37
CA ASP A 61 17.37 1.55 10.53
C ASP A 61 18.02 2.88 10.93
N LYS A 62 19.01 2.80 11.82
CA LYS A 62 19.88 3.94 12.14
C LYS A 62 20.75 4.26 10.93
N ASN A 63 20.34 5.17 10.10
CA ASN A 63 21.17 6.23 9.53
C ASN A 63 20.33 7.28 8.79
N ASN A 64 20.29 8.44 9.44
CA ASN A 64 20.30 9.79 8.85
C ASN A 64 19.40 10.08 7.65
N THR A 65 18.23 10.71 7.88
CA THR A 65 17.92 11.95 7.16
C THR A 65 16.81 12.74 7.87
N LYS A 66 17.18 13.92 8.33
CA LYS A 66 16.32 14.97 8.87
C LYS A 66 15.32 15.40 7.80
N THR A 67 14.06 14.97 7.91
CA THR A 67 13.03 15.35 6.94
C THR A 67 12.40 16.66 7.35
N GLU A 68 12.85 17.74 6.77
CA GLU A 68 12.21 19.06 6.86
C GLU A 68 10.84 19.03 6.17
N SER A 69 9.83 19.50 6.89
CA SER A 69 8.47 19.72 6.39
C SER A 69 8.51 20.87 5.38
N GLY A 70 8.29 20.59 4.11
CA GLY A 70 8.21 21.61 3.06
C GLY A 70 9.08 21.36 1.82
N LYS A 71 9.94 20.33 1.81
CA LYS A 71 10.72 20.00 0.62
C LYS A 71 9.84 19.34 -0.45
N GLU A 72 9.96 19.83 -1.67
CA GLU A 72 9.43 19.15 -2.86
C GLU A 72 10.13 17.79 -3.06
N ASP A 73 9.41 16.85 -3.66
CA ASP A 73 9.97 15.54 -3.98
C ASP A 73 11.05 15.72 -5.06
N THR A 74 12.23 15.14 -4.85
CA THR A 74 13.34 15.30 -5.81
C THR A 74 13.04 14.55 -7.10
N GLY A 75 13.52 15.08 -8.24
CA GLY A 75 13.37 14.45 -9.55
C GLY A 75 13.89 13.00 -9.59
N THR A 76 14.98 12.71 -8.86
CA THR A 76 15.52 11.35 -8.75
C THR A 76 14.58 10.42 -7.99
N ALA A 77 14.01 10.87 -6.87
CA ALA A 77 13.07 10.07 -6.08
C ALA A 77 11.77 9.81 -6.86
N LEU A 78 11.26 10.83 -7.55
CA LEU A 78 10.09 10.70 -8.44
C LEU A 78 10.36 9.75 -9.61
N SER A 79 11.55 9.81 -10.22
CA SER A 79 11.95 8.90 -11.30
C SER A 79 12.05 7.45 -10.80
N SER A 80 12.58 7.23 -9.60
CA SER A 80 12.62 5.91 -8.97
C SER A 80 11.22 5.36 -8.70
N LEU A 81 10.32 6.19 -8.16
CA LEU A 81 8.92 5.82 -7.94
C LEU A 81 8.20 5.51 -9.26
N LYS A 82 8.36 6.35 -10.28
CA LYS A 82 7.79 6.12 -11.62
C LYS A 82 8.24 4.80 -12.21
N SER A 83 9.53 4.47 -12.08
CA SER A 83 10.10 3.21 -12.58
C SER A 83 9.58 1.99 -11.81
N SER A 84 9.66 2.01 -10.47
CA SER A 84 9.23 0.89 -9.63
C SER A 84 7.73 0.61 -9.76
N SER A 85 6.90 1.66 -9.74
CA SER A 85 5.45 1.52 -9.93
C SER A 85 5.07 1.07 -11.35
N GLY A 86 5.85 1.46 -12.37
CA GLY A 86 5.69 0.94 -13.72
C GLY A 86 5.93 -0.56 -13.80
N LYS A 87 7.03 -1.04 -13.22
CA LYS A 87 7.37 -2.48 -13.15
C LYS A 87 6.33 -3.28 -12.38
N LEU A 88 5.83 -2.73 -11.26
CA LEU A 88 4.77 -3.36 -10.48
C LEU A 88 3.48 -3.49 -11.28
N SER A 89 3.08 -2.43 -11.97
CA SER A 89 1.88 -2.43 -12.81
C SER A 89 1.98 -3.47 -13.93
N GLU A 90 3.14 -3.58 -14.55
CA GLU A 90 3.42 -4.57 -15.60
C GLU A 90 3.39 -6.00 -15.04
N ALA A 91 4.08 -6.26 -13.93
CA ALA A 91 4.10 -7.56 -13.28
C ALA A 91 2.69 -8.02 -12.85
N ALA A 92 1.87 -7.12 -12.32
CA ALA A 92 0.47 -7.40 -11.99
C ALA A 92 -0.35 -7.76 -13.24
N SER A 93 -0.14 -7.05 -14.35
CA SER A 93 -0.80 -7.33 -15.64
C SER A 93 -0.40 -8.70 -16.20
N VAL A 94 0.87 -9.08 -16.07
CA VAL A 94 1.37 -10.40 -16.49
C VAL A 94 0.71 -11.51 -15.68
N LEU A 95 0.58 -11.34 -14.36
CA LEU A 95 -0.05 -12.33 -13.48
C LEU A 95 -1.53 -12.56 -13.81
N LYS A 96 -2.24 -11.54 -14.25
CA LYS A 96 -3.66 -11.63 -14.63
C LYS A 96 -3.90 -12.59 -15.80
N ASN A 97 -2.88 -12.81 -16.64
CA ASN A 97 -2.93 -13.70 -17.81
C ASN A 97 -2.36 -15.10 -17.52
N VAL A 98 -1.98 -15.41 -16.28
CA VAL A 98 -1.50 -16.73 -15.88
C VAL A 98 -2.68 -17.67 -15.68
N ASP A 99 -2.58 -18.85 -16.26
CA ASP A 99 -3.53 -19.94 -16.06
C ASP A 99 -3.20 -20.67 -14.75
N PHE A 100 -3.90 -20.32 -13.69
CA PHE A 100 -3.74 -20.93 -12.37
C PHE A 100 -4.54 -22.25 -12.20
N ASP A 101 -5.20 -22.75 -13.24
CA ASP A 101 -5.81 -24.09 -13.21
C ASP A 101 -4.76 -25.20 -13.40
N LYS A 102 -3.59 -24.84 -13.87
CA LYS A 102 -2.45 -25.71 -14.03
C LYS A 102 -1.55 -25.68 -12.80
N GLU A 103 -0.73 -26.72 -12.67
CA GLU A 103 0.32 -26.75 -11.65
C GLU A 103 1.22 -25.50 -11.75
N VAL A 104 1.59 -24.96 -10.57
CA VAL A 104 2.42 -23.76 -10.49
C VAL A 104 3.84 -24.07 -10.96
N SER A 105 4.16 -23.63 -12.15
CA SER A 105 5.48 -23.80 -12.77
C SER A 105 6.51 -22.83 -12.19
N ASP A 106 7.80 -23.08 -12.42
CA ASP A 106 8.88 -22.16 -12.07
C ASP A 106 8.72 -20.77 -12.74
N ASP A 107 8.16 -20.72 -13.95
CA ASP A 107 7.82 -19.47 -14.62
C ASP A 107 6.72 -18.70 -13.88
N THR A 108 5.70 -19.39 -13.37
CA THR A 108 4.67 -18.80 -12.54
C THR A 108 5.26 -18.27 -11.22
N VAL A 109 6.12 -19.05 -10.55
CA VAL A 109 6.84 -18.61 -9.35
C VAL A 109 7.65 -17.34 -9.64
N LYS A 110 8.38 -17.31 -10.76
CA LYS A 110 9.14 -16.13 -11.17
C LYS A 110 8.24 -14.90 -11.34
N LYS A 111 7.10 -15.04 -12.02
CA LYS A 111 6.15 -13.93 -12.21
C LYS A 111 5.61 -13.39 -10.89
N VAL A 112 5.30 -14.27 -9.91
CA VAL A 112 4.88 -13.85 -8.56
C VAL A 112 6.02 -13.14 -7.84
N LYS A 113 7.26 -13.61 -7.94
CA LYS A 113 8.45 -12.93 -7.36
C LYS A 113 8.69 -11.57 -8.00
N ASP A 114 8.52 -11.43 -9.30
CA ASP A 114 8.64 -10.14 -10.01
C ASP A 114 7.58 -9.14 -9.51
N PHE A 115 6.34 -9.60 -9.29
CA PHE A 115 5.29 -8.79 -8.68
C PHE A 115 5.65 -8.36 -7.25
N VAL A 116 6.09 -9.29 -6.40
CA VAL A 116 6.50 -9.02 -5.01
C VAL A 116 7.68 -8.04 -4.98
N SER A 117 8.68 -8.22 -5.83
CA SER A 117 9.83 -7.31 -5.95
C SER A 117 9.40 -5.91 -6.40
N GLY A 118 8.50 -5.81 -7.38
CA GLY A 118 7.92 -4.56 -7.84
C GLY A 118 7.13 -3.84 -6.73
N TYR A 119 6.33 -4.59 -5.96
CA TYR A 119 5.59 -4.08 -4.81
C TYR A 119 6.54 -3.50 -3.76
N ASN A 120 7.54 -4.28 -3.32
CA ASN A 120 8.51 -3.87 -2.30
C ASN A 120 9.29 -2.62 -2.74
N SER A 121 9.74 -2.59 -4.00
CA SER A 121 10.43 -1.43 -4.57
C SER A 121 9.55 -0.19 -4.60
N THR A 122 8.27 -0.35 -4.94
CA THR A 122 7.30 0.76 -4.96
C THR A 122 7.05 1.29 -3.55
N ILE A 123 6.76 0.42 -2.58
CA ILE A 123 6.58 0.81 -1.17
C ILE A 123 7.83 1.52 -0.63
N SER A 124 9.02 0.99 -0.91
CA SER A 124 10.28 1.63 -0.52
C SER A 124 10.45 3.02 -1.13
N SER A 125 10.14 3.18 -2.42
CA SER A 125 10.23 4.48 -3.11
C SER A 125 9.27 5.53 -2.53
N THR A 126 8.16 5.12 -1.89
CA THR A 126 7.22 6.07 -1.26
C THR A 126 7.63 6.55 0.12
N LYS A 127 8.59 5.86 0.79
CA LYS A 127 8.98 6.18 2.19
C LYS A 127 9.46 7.64 2.36
N ASN A 128 10.15 8.18 1.37
CA ASN A 128 10.76 9.51 1.42
C ASN A 128 9.98 10.57 0.63
N MET A 129 8.77 10.25 0.16
CA MET A 129 7.93 11.19 -0.58
C MET A 129 7.25 12.21 0.34
N ASN A 130 7.06 13.41 -0.17
CA ASN A 130 6.36 14.51 0.50
C ASN A 130 4.99 14.77 -0.10
N SER A 131 4.78 14.39 -1.35
CA SER A 131 3.50 14.57 -2.05
C SER A 131 2.38 13.83 -1.35
N TYR A 132 1.34 14.57 -0.99
CA TYR A 132 0.16 14.04 -0.32
C TYR A 132 -0.54 12.94 -1.16
N SER A 133 -0.72 13.16 -2.45
CA SER A 133 -1.41 12.21 -3.33
C SER A 133 -0.63 10.89 -3.44
N ILE A 134 0.71 10.96 -3.55
CA ILE A 134 1.58 9.77 -3.57
C ILE A 134 1.47 9.00 -2.26
N LEU A 135 1.58 9.70 -1.11
CA LEU A 135 1.49 9.08 0.21
C LEU A 135 0.12 8.44 0.46
N GLN A 136 -0.96 9.10 0.04
CA GLN A 136 -2.32 8.55 0.14
C GLN A 136 -2.47 7.26 -0.67
N THR A 137 -1.99 7.26 -1.91
CA THR A 137 -2.02 6.07 -2.77
C THR A 137 -1.20 4.92 -2.17
N ALA A 138 -0.03 5.22 -1.60
CA ALA A 138 0.79 4.22 -0.90
C ALA A 138 0.07 3.61 0.31
N VAL A 139 -0.67 4.41 1.08
CA VAL A 139 -1.48 3.91 2.20
C VAL A 139 -2.60 2.99 1.72
N TRP A 140 -3.28 3.34 0.63
CA TRP A 140 -4.30 2.46 0.05
C TRP A 140 -3.72 1.12 -0.41
N MET A 141 -2.53 1.12 -1.03
CA MET A 141 -1.84 -0.13 -1.37
C MET A 141 -1.57 -0.99 -0.14
N LYS A 142 -1.04 -0.40 0.93
CA LYS A 142 -0.76 -1.11 2.19
C LYS A 142 -2.02 -1.66 2.84
N ASN A 143 -3.09 -0.87 2.92
CA ASN A 143 -4.37 -1.31 3.46
C ASN A 143 -4.96 -2.46 2.64
N GLN A 144 -4.84 -2.40 1.31
CA GLN A 144 -5.28 -3.48 0.43
C GLN A 144 -4.47 -4.76 0.68
N THR A 145 -3.17 -4.64 0.93
CA THR A 145 -2.29 -5.77 1.28
C THR A 145 -2.66 -6.35 2.65
N ALA A 146 -2.84 -5.52 3.65
CA ALA A 146 -3.26 -5.95 4.99
C ALA A 146 -4.63 -6.67 4.97
N THR A 147 -5.59 -6.15 4.20
CA THR A 147 -6.90 -6.81 4.02
C THR A 147 -6.77 -8.19 3.34
N SER A 148 -5.77 -8.37 2.50
CA SER A 148 -5.53 -9.61 1.75
C SER A 148 -4.52 -10.55 2.46
N GLU A 149 -3.98 -10.18 3.61
CA GLU A 149 -2.88 -10.86 4.31
C GLU A 149 -3.19 -12.35 4.57
N ALA A 150 -4.38 -12.66 5.06
CA ALA A 150 -4.78 -14.04 5.32
C ALA A 150 -4.74 -14.91 4.05
N LEU A 151 -5.15 -14.36 2.91
CA LEU A 151 -5.14 -15.05 1.64
C LEU A 151 -3.72 -15.13 1.06
N LEU A 152 -2.92 -14.07 1.19
CA LEU A 152 -1.50 -14.06 0.81
C LEU A 152 -0.72 -15.13 1.58
N ASN A 153 -0.93 -15.23 2.89
CA ASN A 153 -0.29 -16.24 3.74
C ASN A 153 -0.63 -17.67 3.33
N LYS A 154 -1.86 -17.93 2.86
CA LYS A 154 -2.26 -19.27 2.36
C LYS A 154 -1.41 -19.71 1.17
N VAL A 155 -1.10 -18.80 0.27
CA VAL A 155 -0.31 -19.10 -0.94
C VAL A 155 1.21 -18.93 -0.76
N GLY A 156 1.68 -18.72 0.48
CA GLY A 156 3.11 -18.60 0.77
C GLY A 156 3.68 -17.20 0.59
N ILE A 157 2.83 -16.16 0.59
CA ILE A 157 3.29 -14.76 0.59
C ILE A 157 3.04 -14.17 1.96
N THR A 158 4.11 -13.78 2.65
CA THR A 158 4.04 -13.20 4.00
C THR A 158 4.22 -11.69 3.93
N VAL A 159 3.41 -10.97 4.72
CA VAL A 159 3.51 -9.52 4.89
C VAL A 159 4.39 -9.23 6.10
N GLY A 160 5.50 -8.53 5.92
CA GLY A 160 6.38 -8.09 6.99
C GLY A 160 5.87 -6.84 7.71
N ASP A 161 6.42 -6.57 8.90
CA ASP A 161 6.08 -5.40 9.73
C ASP A 161 6.32 -4.06 9.02
N ASP A 162 7.24 -4.03 8.07
CA ASP A 162 7.54 -2.87 7.23
C ASP A 162 6.65 -2.76 5.98
N ASN A 163 5.64 -3.63 5.88
CA ASN A 163 4.74 -3.83 4.75
C ASN A 163 5.44 -4.34 3.47
N THR A 164 6.61 -4.93 3.58
CA THR A 164 7.21 -5.68 2.47
C THR A 164 6.60 -7.08 2.38
N LEU A 165 6.67 -7.65 1.20
CA LEU A 165 6.21 -9.01 0.93
C LEU A 165 7.41 -9.94 0.77
N SER A 166 7.29 -11.16 1.25
CA SER A 166 8.23 -12.25 1.01
C SER A 166 7.52 -13.47 0.44
N VAL A 167 8.21 -14.29 -0.35
CA VAL A 167 7.65 -15.48 -1.02
C VAL A 167 8.33 -16.73 -0.51
N ASP A 168 7.55 -17.67 -0.04
CA ASP A 168 7.92 -19.06 0.16
C ASP A 168 7.57 -19.84 -1.12
N GLU A 169 8.60 -20.18 -1.90
CA GLU A 169 8.43 -20.82 -3.21
C GLU A 169 7.83 -22.23 -3.10
N GLU A 170 8.20 -22.99 -2.07
CA GLU A 170 7.69 -24.34 -1.85
C GLU A 170 6.21 -24.32 -1.51
N LYS A 171 5.79 -23.37 -0.69
CA LYS A 171 4.39 -23.17 -0.35
C LYS A 171 3.60 -22.64 -1.52
N LEU A 172 4.18 -21.71 -2.30
CA LEU A 172 3.54 -21.16 -3.50
C LEU A 172 3.27 -22.24 -4.55
N LYS A 173 4.22 -23.17 -4.77
CA LYS A 173 4.07 -24.29 -5.70
C LYS A 173 2.94 -25.26 -5.31
N LYS A 174 2.63 -25.34 -4.01
CA LYS A 174 1.58 -26.21 -3.46
C LYS A 174 0.27 -25.47 -3.16
N ALA A 175 0.21 -24.18 -3.52
CA ALA A 175 -0.95 -23.36 -3.22
C ALA A 175 -2.18 -23.78 -4.02
N ASP A 176 -3.34 -23.59 -3.40
CA ASP A 176 -4.62 -23.89 -4.05
C ASP A 176 -4.89 -22.94 -5.22
N SER A 177 -5.36 -23.52 -6.34
CA SER A 177 -5.69 -22.80 -7.57
C SER A 177 -6.73 -21.70 -7.35
N ALA A 178 -7.74 -21.95 -6.51
CA ALA A 178 -8.79 -20.97 -6.23
C ALA A 178 -8.24 -19.78 -5.43
N ASP A 179 -7.34 -20.01 -4.46
CA ASP A 179 -6.67 -18.95 -3.69
C ASP A 179 -5.75 -18.11 -4.60
N LEU A 180 -5.00 -18.75 -5.51
CA LEU A 180 -4.16 -18.06 -6.50
C LEU A 180 -4.98 -17.22 -7.48
N LYS A 181 -6.09 -17.75 -7.98
CA LYS A 181 -7.02 -17.01 -8.86
C LYS A 181 -7.65 -15.82 -8.14
N ALA A 182 -8.04 -15.97 -6.89
CA ALA A 182 -8.61 -14.88 -6.09
C ALA A 182 -7.59 -13.74 -5.89
N LEU A 183 -6.30 -14.07 -5.75
CA LEU A 183 -5.23 -13.07 -5.61
C LEU A 183 -4.79 -12.45 -6.93
N PHE A 184 -4.68 -13.24 -8.01
CA PHE A 184 -3.96 -12.84 -9.22
C PHE A 184 -4.76 -12.96 -10.51
N GLY A 185 -5.77 -13.82 -10.57
CA GLY A 185 -6.34 -14.32 -11.82
C GLY A 185 -7.55 -13.56 -12.38
N SER A 186 -8.09 -12.53 -11.71
CA SER A 186 -9.35 -11.91 -12.13
C SER A 186 -9.35 -10.39 -11.99
N SER A 187 -10.32 -9.77 -12.67
CA SER A 187 -10.70 -8.37 -12.39
C SER A 187 -11.18 -8.25 -10.96
N SER A 188 -10.78 -7.18 -10.28
CA SER A 188 -11.02 -6.93 -8.85
C SER A 188 -10.26 -7.85 -7.88
N SER A 189 -9.31 -8.68 -8.36
CA SER A 189 -8.37 -9.43 -7.54
C SER A 189 -7.43 -8.48 -6.76
N TYR A 190 -6.67 -9.05 -5.82
CA TYR A 190 -5.64 -8.29 -5.11
C TYR A 190 -4.65 -7.62 -6.08
N SER A 191 -4.08 -8.39 -7.02
CA SER A 191 -3.10 -7.86 -7.99
C SER A 191 -3.70 -6.80 -8.91
N ASP A 192 -4.98 -6.92 -9.31
CA ASP A 192 -5.67 -5.93 -10.13
C ASP A 192 -5.80 -4.58 -9.40
N ARG A 193 -6.17 -4.62 -8.12
CA ARG A 193 -6.24 -3.41 -7.28
C ARG A 193 -4.86 -2.79 -7.07
N ILE A 194 -3.83 -3.59 -6.84
CA ILE A 194 -2.45 -3.11 -6.73
C ILE A 194 -1.98 -2.52 -8.06
N GLN A 195 -2.33 -3.12 -9.21
CA GLN A 195 -2.04 -2.58 -10.54
C GLN A 195 -2.60 -1.18 -10.73
N ILE A 196 -3.86 -0.95 -10.34
CA ILE A 196 -4.52 0.36 -10.43
C ILE A 196 -3.75 1.40 -9.61
N GLN A 197 -3.40 1.07 -8.37
CA GLN A 197 -2.66 1.98 -7.49
C GLN A 197 -1.24 2.25 -8.00
N ALA A 198 -0.55 1.22 -8.50
CA ALA A 198 0.77 1.36 -9.11
C ALA A 198 0.74 2.26 -10.35
N SER A 199 -0.26 2.10 -11.22
CA SER A 199 -0.47 2.97 -12.38
C SER A 199 -0.75 4.43 -11.97
N SER A 200 -1.52 4.63 -10.90
CA SER A 200 -1.77 5.95 -10.31
C SER A 200 -0.47 6.59 -9.80
N LEU A 201 0.35 5.85 -9.04
CA LEU A 201 1.65 6.33 -8.56
C LEU A 201 2.60 6.71 -9.70
N LYS A 202 2.66 5.86 -10.75
CA LYS A 202 3.44 6.15 -11.95
C LYS A 202 3.03 7.47 -12.59
N THR A 203 1.73 7.71 -12.73
CA THR A 203 1.17 8.95 -13.32
C THR A 203 1.44 10.16 -12.42
N GLN A 204 1.21 10.04 -11.12
CA GLN A 204 1.46 11.11 -10.15
C GLN A 204 2.93 11.52 -10.13
N ALA A 205 3.85 10.54 -10.13
CA ALA A 205 5.28 10.81 -10.20
C ALA A 205 5.68 11.48 -11.52
N ALA A 206 5.12 11.03 -12.66
CA ALA A 206 5.38 11.65 -13.97
C ALA A 206 4.90 13.10 -14.03
N ASN A 207 3.71 13.39 -13.51
CA ASN A 207 3.15 14.73 -13.46
C ASN A 207 4.00 15.67 -12.60
N GLN A 208 4.48 15.20 -11.44
CA GLN A 208 5.36 16.01 -10.58
C GLN A 208 6.73 16.26 -11.22
N ILE A 209 7.30 15.27 -11.92
CA ILE A 209 8.53 15.48 -12.69
C ILE A 209 8.32 16.59 -13.74
N ALA A 210 7.20 16.58 -14.46
CA ALA A 210 6.89 17.58 -15.46
C ALA A 210 6.74 18.99 -14.83
N LEU A 211 6.08 19.10 -13.69
CA LEU A 211 5.93 20.37 -12.96
C LEU A 211 7.25 20.92 -12.41
N ASN A 212 8.18 20.05 -12.03
CA ASN A 212 9.48 20.46 -11.51
C ASN A 212 10.50 20.78 -12.61
N SER A 213 10.16 20.53 -13.89
CA SER A 213 11.06 20.74 -15.04
C SER A 213 10.70 21.97 -15.89
N GLY A 214 9.58 22.64 -15.61
CA GLY A 214 9.10 23.84 -16.28
C GLY A 214 9.30 25.07 -15.44
#